data_417b8ff2626c1520f2e8d4a83598cb13
#
_entry.id   417b8ff2626c1520f2e8d4a83598cb13
#
_cell.length_a   1.000
_cell.length_b   1.000
_cell.length_c   1.000
_cell.angle_alpha   90.00
_cell.angle_beta   90.00
_cell.angle_gamma   90.00
#
_symmetry.space_group_name_H-M   'P 1'
#
loop_
_entity.id
_entity.type
_entity.pdbx_description
1 polymer ?
#
loop_
_entity_poly.entity_id
_entity_poly.type
_entity_poly.pdbx_seq_one_letter_code
_entity_poly.pdbx_strand_id
1 'polypeptide(L)'
;DDNLALAMEVGRILSENGVDVLYTRTTDDYISPFERARLANETKVDFFISFHRNSSPEVNQYNGVEVLVYDKNGIKYEMAQNIVGALGELGFREIGVQARPGLVVLRKTKMPALLIETGFLNSDKDNQLYDEKNAEIAQAIAGAILGTLDQQQGEEPLYYRVQTGAFRKRENADRMLYLLQEKGYPAYILQDGELYKVQVGAFQQINNAIQMEQNCGRMGTVR
;
A
#
# COMPACT_ATOMS: atom_id res chain seq x y z
N ASP A 1 16.77 14.24 -17.16
CA ASP A 1 16.33 14.26 -15.77
C ASP A 1 16.33 12.80 -15.23
N ASP A 2 17.31 12.47 -14.40
CA ASP A 2 17.55 11.14 -13.82
C ASP A 2 16.29 10.61 -13.10
N ASN A 3 15.60 11.48 -12.36
CA ASN A 3 14.41 11.11 -11.60
C ASN A 3 13.25 10.69 -12.52
N LEU A 4 13.08 11.36 -13.65
CA LEU A 4 12.06 11.00 -14.63
C LEU A 4 12.40 9.66 -15.30
N ALA A 5 13.66 9.49 -15.73
CA ALA A 5 14.11 8.26 -16.36
C ALA A 5 13.94 7.06 -15.43
N LEU A 6 14.35 7.18 -14.17
CA LEU A 6 14.20 6.14 -13.15
C LEU A 6 12.72 5.83 -12.89
N ALA A 7 11.87 6.85 -12.73
CA ALA A 7 10.44 6.65 -12.51
C ALA A 7 9.76 5.93 -13.68
N MET A 8 10.13 6.26 -14.91
CA MET A 8 9.59 5.61 -16.11
C MET A 8 10.06 4.15 -16.24
N GLU A 9 11.32 3.88 -15.92
CA GLU A 9 11.85 2.51 -15.98
C GLU A 9 11.24 1.62 -14.88
N VAL A 10 11.14 2.11 -13.64
CA VAL A 10 10.44 1.39 -12.57
C VAL A 10 8.98 1.14 -12.96
N GLY A 11 8.29 2.15 -13.48
CA GLY A 11 6.90 1.99 -13.92
C GLY A 11 6.73 1.01 -15.07
N ARG A 12 7.68 0.95 -16.03
CA ARG A 12 7.69 -0.06 -17.10
C ARG A 12 7.78 -1.47 -16.51
N ILE A 13 8.72 -1.70 -15.57
CA ILE A 13 8.88 -3.01 -14.93
C ILE A 13 7.62 -3.39 -14.15
N LEU A 14 7.03 -2.46 -13.41
CA LEU A 14 5.77 -2.70 -12.66
C LEU A 14 4.63 -3.06 -13.62
N SER A 15 4.49 -2.35 -14.74
CA SER A 15 3.45 -2.61 -15.75
C SER A 15 3.60 -3.99 -16.40
N GLU A 16 4.83 -4.41 -16.68
CA GLU A 16 5.12 -5.75 -17.21
C GLU A 16 4.78 -6.87 -16.22
N ASN A 17 4.68 -6.53 -14.92
CA ASN A 17 4.26 -7.43 -13.85
C ASN A 17 2.80 -7.22 -13.41
N GLY A 18 1.98 -6.59 -14.24
CA GLY A 18 0.53 -6.51 -14.04
C GLY A 18 0.05 -5.39 -13.11
N VAL A 19 0.91 -4.41 -12.78
CA VAL A 19 0.53 -3.24 -12.01
C VAL A 19 0.10 -2.12 -12.96
N ASP A 20 -1.07 -1.52 -12.72
CA ASP A 20 -1.52 -0.33 -13.45
C ASP A 20 -0.72 0.89 -13.00
N VAL A 21 0.06 1.48 -13.91
CA VAL A 21 0.92 2.62 -13.60
C VAL A 21 0.42 3.89 -14.27
N LEU A 22 0.26 4.95 -13.45
CA LEU A 22 -0.05 6.31 -13.91
C LEU A 22 1.12 7.23 -13.56
N TYR A 23 1.47 8.11 -14.48
CA TYR A 23 2.55 9.07 -14.27
C TYR A 23 1.96 10.48 -14.06
N THR A 24 2.53 11.23 -13.13
CA THR A 24 2.19 12.65 -12.97
C THR A 24 2.79 13.52 -14.08
N ARG A 25 3.91 13.06 -14.68
CA ARG A 25 4.53 13.64 -15.89
C ARG A 25 5.27 12.54 -16.66
N THR A 26 5.39 12.69 -17.96
CA THR A 26 6.21 11.85 -18.85
C THR A 26 7.23 12.66 -19.65
N THR A 27 7.23 13.96 -19.46
CA THR A 27 8.13 14.95 -20.08
C THR A 27 8.78 15.78 -18.97
N ASP A 28 9.79 16.59 -19.31
CA ASP A 28 10.49 17.44 -18.33
C ASP A 28 9.73 18.71 -17.95
N ASP A 29 8.40 18.63 -17.95
CA ASP A 29 7.53 19.72 -17.52
C ASP A 29 7.45 19.80 -16.00
N TYR A 30 7.38 21.03 -15.50
CA TYR A 30 7.18 21.26 -14.08
C TYR A 30 5.71 21.04 -13.70
N ILE A 31 5.48 20.11 -12.80
CA ILE A 31 4.18 19.90 -12.13
C ILE A 31 4.38 20.13 -10.63
N SER A 32 3.60 21.04 -10.06
CA SER A 32 3.74 21.38 -8.64
C SER A 32 3.42 20.18 -7.72
N PRO A 33 4.03 20.11 -6.52
CA PRO A 33 3.71 19.03 -5.55
C PRO A 33 2.23 18.95 -5.19
N PHE A 34 1.50 20.07 -5.18
CA PHE A 34 0.06 20.10 -4.95
C PHE A 34 -0.73 19.47 -6.10
N GLU A 35 -0.34 19.75 -7.33
CA GLU A 35 -0.98 19.17 -8.52
C GLU A 35 -0.72 17.68 -8.62
N ARG A 36 0.51 17.20 -8.29
CA ARG A 36 0.82 15.78 -8.22
C ARG A 36 -0.06 15.05 -7.20
N ALA A 37 -0.21 15.61 -6.00
CA ALA A 37 -1.08 15.05 -4.97
C ALA A 37 -2.56 15.10 -5.37
N ARG A 38 -3.01 16.17 -6.04
CA ARG A 38 -4.37 16.31 -6.55
C ARG A 38 -4.67 15.23 -7.60
N LEU A 39 -3.79 15.05 -8.58
CA LEU A 39 -3.93 14.04 -9.61
C LEU A 39 -4.03 12.62 -9.02
N ALA A 40 -3.14 12.26 -8.09
CA ALA A 40 -3.19 10.97 -7.41
C ALA A 40 -4.52 10.75 -6.67
N ASN A 41 -5.05 11.78 -5.99
CA ASN A 41 -6.32 11.70 -5.28
C ASN A 41 -7.53 11.58 -6.21
N GLU A 42 -7.52 12.23 -7.37
CA GLU A 42 -8.59 12.21 -8.36
C GLU A 42 -8.63 10.86 -9.11
N THR A 43 -7.46 10.29 -9.40
CA THR A 43 -7.34 8.98 -10.08
C THR A 43 -7.54 7.81 -9.14
N LYS A 44 -7.58 8.04 -7.82
CA LYS A 44 -7.82 7.01 -6.78
C LYS A 44 -6.85 5.83 -6.86
N VAL A 45 -5.59 6.10 -7.13
CA VAL A 45 -4.54 5.07 -7.13
C VAL A 45 -4.33 4.51 -5.72
N ASP A 46 -3.83 3.27 -5.63
CA ASP A 46 -3.61 2.59 -4.35
C ASP A 46 -2.34 3.08 -3.65
N PHE A 47 -1.34 3.53 -4.42
CA PHE A 47 -0.07 4.06 -3.92
C PHE A 47 0.37 5.28 -4.71
N PHE A 48 1.11 6.17 -4.04
CA PHE A 48 1.83 7.28 -4.68
C PHE A 48 3.31 7.15 -4.37
N ILE A 49 4.16 7.11 -5.42
CA ILE A 49 5.60 6.99 -5.28
C ILE A 49 6.28 8.14 -6.03
N SER A 50 7.12 8.88 -5.31
CA SER A 50 7.88 10.01 -5.84
C SER A 50 9.37 9.67 -5.89
N PHE A 51 10.03 9.99 -7.00
CA PHE A 51 11.45 9.69 -7.23
C PHE A 51 12.27 10.96 -7.16
N HIS A 52 13.33 10.93 -6.37
CA HIS A 52 14.22 12.05 -6.14
C HIS A 52 15.66 11.58 -5.97
N ARG A 53 16.58 12.53 -6.06
CA ARG A 53 17.94 12.42 -5.60
C ARG A 53 18.22 13.56 -4.63
N ASN A 54 18.77 13.21 -3.48
CA ASN A 54 19.05 14.13 -2.38
C ASN A 54 20.21 15.08 -2.70
N SER A 55 20.43 16.08 -1.88
CA SER A 55 21.63 16.91 -1.93
C SER A 55 22.07 17.30 -0.53
N SER A 56 23.39 17.43 -0.33
CA SER A 56 23.99 17.94 0.90
C SER A 56 24.49 19.38 0.72
N PRO A 57 24.66 20.15 1.82
CA PRO A 57 25.20 21.50 1.73
C PRO A 57 26.58 21.57 1.09
N GLU A 58 27.43 20.56 1.33
CA GLU A 58 28.76 20.47 0.76
C GLU A 58 28.93 19.21 -0.08
N VAL A 59 29.84 19.27 -1.07
CA VAL A 59 30.17 18.13 -1.93
C VAL A 59 30.73 16.99 -1.09
N ASN A 60 30.27 15.78 -1.31
CA ASN A 60 30.69 14.56 -0.61
C ASN A 60 30.47 14.55 0.92
N GLN A 61 29.66 15.48 1.45
CA GLN A 61 29.36 15.52 2.87
C GLN A 61 28.53 14.33 3.33
N TYR A 62 27.51 13.97 2.55
CA TYR A 62 26.62 12.84 2.80
C TYR A 62 26.51 11.95 1.57
N ASN A 63 26.20 10.68 1.80
CA ASN A 63 25.89 9.69 0.77
C ASN A 63 24.87 8.68 1.29
N GLY A 64 24.24 7.96 0.36
CA GLY A 64 23.34 6.86 0.65
C GLY A 64 21.90 7.13 0.23
N VAL A 65 21.04 6.16 0.53
CA VAL A 65 19.62 6.15 0.14
C VAL A 65 18.72 6.26 1.36
N GLU A 66 17.63 6.97 1.21
CA GLU A 66 16.56 7.03 2.20
C GLU A 66 15.19 7.03 1.53
N VAL A 67 14.19 6.60 2.26
CA VAL A 67 12.79 6.71 1.82
C VAL A 67 12.02 7.53 2.85
N LEU A 68 11.32 8.54 2.36
CA LEU A 68 10.55 9.46 3.18
C LEU A 68 9.08 9.04 3.16
N VAL A 69 8.45 9.01 4.32
CA VAL A 69 7.05 8.68 4.53
C VAL A 69 6.37 9.73 5.40
N TYR A 70 5.04 9.81 5.39
CA TYR A 70 4.32 10.71 6.29
C TYR A 70 4.55 10.31 7.76
N ASP A 71 4.38 9.02 8.06
CA ASP A 71 4.62 8.39 9.36
C ASP A 71 5.15 6.95 9.15
N LYS A 72 5.76 6.38 10.18
CA LYS A 72 6.40 5.05 10.13
C LYS A 72 5.42 3.94 10.52
N ASN A 73 4.35 3.77 9.76
CA ASN A 73 3.38 2.70 9.99
C ASN A 73 2.77 2.15 8.69
N GLY A 74 2.21 0.93 8.79
CA GLY A 74 1.48 0.26 7.72
C GLY A 74 2.35 -0.08 6.50
N ILE A 75 1.69 -0.50 5.43
CA ILE A 75 2.33 -1.01 4.21
C ILE A 75 3.34 -0.05 3.58
N LYS A 76 3.10 1.27 3.63
CA LYS A 76 4.07 2.25 3.10
C LYS A 76 5.41 2.22 3.82
N TYR A 77 5.40 1.95 5.13
CA TYR A 77 6.62 1.85 5.92
C TYR A 77 7.37 0.55 5.61
N GLU A 78 6.66 -0.56 5.49
CA GLU A 78 7.22 -1.84 5.09
C GLU A 78 7.82 -1.78 3.68
N MET A 79 7.07 -1.25 2.70
CA MET A 79 7.57 -1.02 1.34
C MET A 79 8.81 -0.13 1.33
N ALA A 80 8.82 0.94 2.14
CA ALA A 80 9.97 1.83 2.27
C ALA A 80 11.21 1.11 2.82
N GLN A 81 11.05 0.24 3.81
CA GLN A 81 12.15 -0.58 4.35
C GLN A 81 12.70 -1.55 3.31
N ASN A 82 11.82 -2.24 2.57
CA ASN A 82 12.21 -3.17 1.52
C ASN A 82 12.98 -2.45 0.39
N ILE A 83 12.55 -1.24 0.00
CA ILE A 83 13.27 -0.43 -1.01
C ILE A 83 14.66 -0.02 -0.51
N VAL A 84 14.76 0.46 0.74
CA VAL A 84 16.07 0.84 1.33
C VAL A 84 17.01 -0.35 1.35
N GLY A 85 16.55 -1.53 1.82
CA GLY A 85 17.35 -2.75 1.86
C GLY A 85 17.82 -3.19 0.47
N ALA A 86 16.91 -3.21 -0.51
CA ALA A 86 17.25 -3.59 -1.89
C ALA A 86 18.29 -2.67 -2.54
N LEU A 87 18.23 -1.37 -2.27
CA LEU A 87 19.24 -0.42 -2.72
C LEU A 87 20.57 -0.57 -1.93
N GLY A 88 20.49 -0.95 -0.65
CA GLY A 88 21.65 -1.28 0.16
C GLY A 88 22.46 -2.46 -0.39
N GLU A 89 21.77 -3.50 -0.88
CA GLU A 89 22.40 -4.66 -1.54
C GLU A 89 23.18 -4.28 -2.81
N LEU A 90 22.81 -3.19 -3.48
CA LEU A 90 23.55 -2.65 -4.62
C LEU A 90 24.82 -1.87 -4.21
N GLY A 91 25.04 -1.62 -2.91
CA GLY A 91 26.21 -0.95 -2.37
C GLY A 91 25.97 0.49 -1.90
N PHE A 92 24.76 1.00 -1.96
CA PHE A 92 24.41 2.27 -1.34
C PHE A 92 24.46 2.16 0.19
N ARG A 93 24.85 3.23 0.85
CA ARG A 93 24.69 3.33 2.30
C ARG A 93 23.21 3.49 2.62
N GLU A 94 22.69 2.65 3.49
CA GLU A 94 21.32 2.77 4.00
C GLU A 94 21.24 3.88 5.08
N ILE A 95 20.55 4.97 4.77
CA ILE A 95 20.18 6.00 5.76
C ILE A 95 18.90 5.56 6.47
N GLY A 96 18.05 4.80 5.77
CA GLY A 96 16.84 4.21 6.30
C GLY A 96 15.57 5.00 5.96
N VAL A 97 14.50 4.72 6.69
CA VAL A 97 13.19 5.36 6.46
C VAL A 97 13.00 6.52 7.43
N GLN A 98 12.60 7.69 6.92
CA GLN A 98 12.41 8.91 7.71
C GLN A 98 10.95 9.42 7.60
N ALA A 99 10.38 9.85 8.74
CA ALA A 99 9.10 10.54 8.73
C ALA A 99 9.30 12.02 8.33
N ARG A 100 8.54 12.48 7.33
CA ARG A 100 8.56 13.85 6.81
C ARG A 100 7.14 14.38 6.57
N PRO A 101 6.34 14.57 7.64
CA PRO A 101 4.93 15.00 7.50
C PRO A 101 4.76 16.40 6.89
N GLY A 102 5.84 17.17 6.78
CA GLY A 102 5.84 18.50 6.14
C GLY A 102 5.76 18.47 4.61
N LEU A 103 6.19 17.36 3.96
CA LEU A 103 6.22 17.26 2.51
C LEU A 103 4.80 17.18 1.93
N VAL A 104 4.54 18.04 0.94
CA VAL A 104 3.19 18.17 0.34
C VAL A 104 2.69 16.85 -0.23
N VAL A 105 3.50 16.15 -1.02
CA VAL A 105 3.12 14.89 -1.65
C VAL A 105 2.88 13.74 -0.67
N LEU A 106 3.47 13.79 0.53
CA LEU A 106 3.22 12.80 1.58
C LEU A 106 2.02 13.17 2.44
N ARG A 107 1.76 14.47 2.63
CA ARG A 107 0.69 14.98 3.50
C ARG A 107 -0.66 15.12 2.79
N LYS A 108 -0.66 15.46 1.50
CA LYS A 108 -1.87 15.79 0.73
C LYS A 108 -2.42 14.64 -0.09
N THR A 109 -1.67 13.58 -0.26
CA THR A 109 -2.16 12.31 -0.82
C THR A 109 -3.04 11.58 0.20
N LYS A 110 -4.08 10.91 -0.28
CA LYS A 110 -5.06 10.17 0.54
C LYS A 110 -4.73 8.68 0.66
N MET A 111 -3.86 8.19 -0.20
CA MET A 111 -3.36 6.82 -0.23
C MET A 111 -1.97 6.75 0.41
N PRO A 112 -1.44 5.54 0.72
CA PRO A 112 -0.05 5.34 1.08
C PRO A 112 0.90 6.02 0.11
N ALA A 113 1.82 6.85 0.62
CA ALA A 113 2.74 7.64 -0.19
C ALA A 113 4.17 7.51 0.31
N LEU A 114 5.11 7.39 -0.64
CA LEU A 114 6.55 7.31 -0.41
C LEU A 114 7.28 8.31 -1.30
N LEU A 115 8.42 8.81 -0.81
CA LEU A 115 9.38 9.57 -1.61
C LEU A 115 10.73 8.91 -1.46
N ILE A 116 11.28 8.43 -2.56
CA ILE A 116 12.56 7.72 -2.62
C ILE A 116 13.65 8.72 -2.96
N GLU A 117 14.68 8.80 -2.11
CA GLU A 117 15.91 9.55 -2.36
C GLU A 117 17.01 8.57 -2.75
N THR A 118 17.25 8.46 -4.07
CA THR A 118 18.21 7.51 -4.64
C THR A 118 19.61 8.13 -4.72
N GLY A 119 20.27 8.21 -3.56
CA GLY A 119 21.60 8.82 -3.43
C GLY A 119 21.58 10.35 -3.48
N PHE A 120 22.76 10.93 -3.26
CA PHE A 120 22.99 12.37 -3.25
C PHE A 120 23.60 12.83 -4.58
N LEU A 121 23.01 13.86 -5.19
CA LEU A 121 23.48 14.45 -6.46
C LEU A 121 24.92 14.96 -6.39
N ASN A 122 25.35 15.42 -5.22
CA ASN A 122 26.68 15.95 -4.96
C ASN A 122 27.58 14.97 -4.16
N SER A 123 27.31 13.66 -4.26
CA SER A 123 28.17 12.60 -3.77
C SER A 123 28.79 11.83 -4.94
N ASP A 124 30.10 11.86 -5.09
CA ASP A 124 30.81 11.12 -6.15
C ASP A 124 30.56 9.63 -6.04
N LYS A 125 30.50 9.09 -4.82
CA LYS A 125 30.23 7.67 -4.56
C LYS A 125 28.83 7.27 -5.04
N ASP A 126 27.82 8.08 -4.71
CA ASP A 126 26.44 7.77 -5.12
C ASP A 126 26.23 7.97 -6.62
N ASN A 127 26.91 8.97 -7.21
CA ASN A 127 26.90 9.18 -8.66
C ASN A 127 27.51 8.01 -9.41
N GLN A 128 28.66 7.51 -8.94
CA GLN A 128 29.30 6.35 -9.53
C GLN A 128 28.36 5.13 -9.50
N LEU A 129 27.75 4.81 -8.33
CA LEU A 129 26.82 3.70 -8.19
C LEU A 129 25.58 3.89 -9.09
N TYR A 130 25.06 5.11 -9.16
CA TYR A 130 23.89 5.43 -9.97
C TYR A 130 24.13 5.24 -11.46
N ASP A 131 25.30 5.71 -11.94
CA ASP A 131 25.68 5.62 -13.35
C ASP A 131 25.99 4.17 -13.76
N GLU A 132 26.73 3.43 -12.89
CA GLU A 132 27.13 2.04 -13.17
C GLU A 132 25.97 1.04 -13.08
N LYS A 133 24.94 1.30 -12.23
CA LYS A 133 23.89 0.35 -11.87
C LYS A 133 22.46 0.87 -12.08
N ASN A 134 22.29 1.77 -13.04
CA ASN A 134 20.98 2.41 -13.27
C ASN A 134 19.84 1.41 -13.49
N ALA A 135 20.09 0.37 -14.30
CA ALA A 135 19.09 -0.67 -14.58
C ALA A 135 18.79 -1.53 -13.34
N GLU A 136 19.84 -1.89 -12.58
CA GLU A 136 19.69 -2.67 -11.35
C GLU A 136 18.96 -1.88 -10.25
N ILE A 137 19.18 -0.57 -10.18
CA ILE A 137 18.44 0.32 -9.26
C ILE A 137 16.95 0.28 -9.57
N ALA A 138 16.56 0.41 -10.84
CA ALA A 138 15.17 0.33 -11.25
C ALA A 138 14.56 -1.04 -10.93
N GLN A 139 15.29 -2.12 -11.19
CA GLN A 139 14.86 -3.49 -10.87
C GLN A 139 14.72 -3.72 -9.37
N ALA A 140 15.67 -3.23 -8.56
CA ALA A 140 15.64 -3.35 -7.11
C ALA A 140 14.43 -2.64 -6.50
N ILE A 141 14.15 -1.41 -6.93
CA ILE A 141 12.98 -0.64 -6.48
C ILE A 141 11.69 -1.35 -6.90
N ALA A 142 11.56 -1.73 -8.17
CA ALA A 142 10.36 -2.41 -8.67
C ALA A 142 10.16 -3.76 -7.97
N GLY A 143 11.22 -4.55 -7.77
CA GLY A 143 11.18 -5.83 -7.07
C GLY A 143 10.73 -5.67 -5.60
N ALA A 144 11.22 -4.66 -4.89
CA ALA A 144 10.82 -4.37 -3.51
C ALA A 144 9.33 -3.96 -3.43
N ILE A 145 8.85 -3.17 -4.40
CA ILE A 145 7.42 -2.80 -4.50
C ILE A 145 6.58 -4.06 -4.75
N LEU A 146 6.89 -4.85 -5.77
CA LEU A 146 6.17 -6.08 -6.12
C LEU A 146 6.17 -7.07 -4.96
N GLY A 147 7.32 -7.33 -4.33
CA GLY A 147 7.42 -8.22 -3.18
C GLY A 147 6.56 -7.78 -2.00
N THR A 148 6.44 -6.47 -1.76
CA THR A 148 5.55 -5.94 -0.72
C THR A 148 4.07 -6.12 -1.08
N LEU A 149 3.71 -5.92 -2.36
CA LEU A 149 2.33 -6.12 -2.83
C LEU A 149 1.93 -7.60 -2.82
N ASP A 150 2.83 -8.52 -3.19
CA ASP A 150 2.59 -9.96 -3.19
C ASP A 150 2.41 -10.52 -1.78
N GLN A 151 3.17 -10.02 -0.80
CA GLN A 151 3.00 -10.40 0.61
C GLN A 151 1.61 -10.03 1.12
N GLN A 152 1.03 -8.94 0.64
CA GLN A 152 -0.35 -8.55 0.97
C GLN A 152 -1.40 -9.41 0.27
N GLN A 153 -1.11 -9.96 -0.91
CA GLN A 153 -2.01 -10.91 -1.59
C GLN A 153 -1.96 -12.30 -0.96
N GLY A 154 -0.86 -12.66 -0.29
CA GLY A 154 -0.68 -13.92 0.44
C GLY A 154 -1.34 -13.93 1.82
N GLU A 155 -1.59 -12.79 2.43
CA GLU A 155 -2.52 -12.67 3.55
C GLU A 155 -3.92 -12.51 2.96
N GLU A 156 -4.74 -13.57 3.04
CA GLU A 156 -6.20 -13.39 2.83
C GLU A 156 -6.61 -12.18 3.68
N PRO A 157 -7.22 -11.14 3.08
CA PRO A 157 -7.55 -9.94 3.82
C PRO A 157 -8.35 -10.34 5.07
N LEU A 158 -7.87 -9.93 6.24
CA LEU A 158 -8.50 -10.27 7.52
C LEU A 158 -9.89 -9.62 7.54
N TYR A 159 -10.89 -10.42 7.19
CA TYR A 159 -12.28 -9.97 7.22
C TYR A 159 -12.87 -10.23 8.59
N TYR A 160 -13.41 -9.18 9.19
CA TYR A 160 -14.32 -9.28 10.33
C TYR A 160 -15.67 -9.78 9.82
N ARG A 161 -16.04 -11.00 10.21
CA ARG A 161 -17.32 -11.61 9.82
C ARG A 161 -18.30 -11.50 10.99
N VAL A 162 -19.49 -11.00 10.71
CA VAL A 162 -20.54 -10.91 11.73
C VAL A 162 -21.29 -12.23 11.77
N GLN A 163 -21.16 -13.00 12.87
CA GLN A 163 -21.84 -14.25 13.06
C GLN A 163 -23.12 -14.00 13.89
N THR A 164 -24.27 -14.27 13.29
CA THR A 164 -25.58 -14.06 13.92
C THR A 164 -26.10 -15.30 14.64
N GLY A 165 -25.55 -16.48 14.34
CA GLY A 165 -25.93 -17.73 15.01
C GLY A 165 -25.04 -18.91 14.64
N ALA A 166 -25.02 -19.92 15.51
CA ALA A 166 -24.41 -21.22 15.24
C ALA A 166 -25.38 -22.34 15.68
N PHE A 167 -25.68 -23.27 14.80
CA PHE A 167 -26.73 -24.26 14.97
C PHE A 167 -26.20 -25.65 14.67
N ARG A 168 -26.57 -26.64 15.48
CA ARG A 168 -26.28 -28.05 15.17
C ARG A 168 -27.22 -28.63 14.11
N LYS A 169 -28.44 -28.09 14.00
CA LYS A 169 -29.40 -28.52 12.99
C LYS A 169 -29.45 -27.50 11.85
N ARG A 170 -29.25 -27.97 10.62
CA ARG A 170 -29.24 -27.13 9.42
C ARG A 170 -30.54 -26.33 9.26
N GLU A 171 -31.67 -26.94 9.55
CA GLU A 171 -33.00 -26.31 9.43
C GLU A 171 -33.12 -25.00 10.25
N ASN A 172 -32.45 -24.94 11.42
CA ASN A 172 -32.45 -23.74 12.24
C ASN A 172 -31.54 -22.64 11.64
N ALA A 173 -30.43 -23.01 11.02
CA ALA A 173 -29.59 -22.09 10.28
C ALA A 173 -30.31 -21.57 9.04
N ASP A 174 -31.01 -22.43 8.30
CA ASP A 174 -31.79 -22.04 7.11
C ASP A 174 -32.91 -21.05 7.46
N ARG A 175 -33.60 -21.21 8.60
CA ARG A 175 -34.58 -20.23 9.08
C ARG A 175 -33.94 -18.87 9.38
N MET A 176 -32.80 -18.85 10.04
CA MET A 176 -32.09 -17.61 10.34
C MET A 176 -31.60 -16.94 9.05
N LEU A 177 -31.05 -17.73 8.12
CA LEU A 177 -30.64 -17.26 6.81
C LEU A 177 -31.79 -16.58 6.06
N TYR A 178 -32.94 -17.25 5.97
CA TYR A 178 -34.12 -16.72 5.31
C TYR A 178 -34.59 -15.39 5.90
N LEU A 179 -34.67 -15.29 7.25
CA LEU A 179 -35.08 -14.08 7.95
C LEU A 179 -34.12 -12.89 7.68
N LEU A 180 -32.81 -13.16 7.59
CA LEU A 180 -31.82 -12.14 7.31
C LEU A 180 -31.89 -11.68 5.86
N GLN A 181 -32.03 -12.62 4.91
CA GLN A 181 -32.12 -12.32 3.49
C GLN A 181 -33.42 -11.57 3.15
N GLU A 182 -34.55 -11.93 3.77
CA GLU A 182 -35.82 -11.22 3.61
C GLU A 182 -35.73 -9.74 4.06
N LYS A 183 -34.84 -9.44 5.00
CA LYS A 183 -34.55 -8.07 5.44
C LYS A 183 -33.43 -7.39 4.64
N GLY A 184 -32.95 -8.01 3.57
CA GLY A 184 -31.94 -7.45 2.67
C GLY A 184 -30.49 -7.58 3.16
N TYR A 185 -30.24 -8.41 4.18
CA TYR A 185 -28.87 -8.65 4.64
C TYR A 185 -28.17 -9.70 3.78
N PRO A 186 -26.89 -9.52 3.39
CA PRO A 186 -26.10 -10.49 2.62
C PRO A 186 -25.64 -11.64 3.51
N ALA A 187 -26.60 -12.48 3.95
CA ALA A 187 -26.33 -13.59 4.85
C ALA A 187 -26.06 -14.89 4.09
N TYR A 188 -25.22 -15.75 4.65
CA TYR A 188 -24.88 -17.07 4.16
C TYR A 188 -24.60 -18.05 5.31
N ILE A 189 -24.63 -19.36 5.01
CA ILE A 189 -24.30 -20.40 5.97
C ILE A 189 -22.93 -20.97 5.63
N LEU A 190 -22.09 -21.09 6.68
CA LEU A 190 -20.84 -21.82 6.64
C LEU A 190 -20.94 -23.05 7.56
N GLN A 191 -20.56 -24.22 7.05
CA GLN A 191 -20.44 -25.42 7.88
C GLN A 191 -19.03 -25.50 8.48
N ASP A 192 -18.95 -25.57 9.79
CA ASP A 192 -17.71 -25.72 10.55
C ASP A 192 -17.86 -26.86 11.54
N GLY A 193 -17.28 -28.01 11.18
CA GLY A 193 -17.49 -29.27 11.90
C GLY A 193 -18.98 -29.64 11.94
N GLU A 194 -19.53 -29.82 13.15
CA GLU A 194 -20.93 -30.15 13.38
C GLU A 194 -21.87 -28.92 13.45
N LEU A 195 -21.34 -27.73 13.27
CA LEU A 195 -22.09 -26.49 13.39
C LEU A 195 -22.34 -25.82 12.03
N TYR A 196 -23.56 -25.33 11.86
CA TYR A 196 -23.96 -24.45 10.79
C TYR A 196 -23.96 -23.01 11.31
N LYS A 197 -22.96 -22.22 10.90
CA LYS A 197 -22.78 -20.82 11.30
C LYS A 197 -23.45 -19.91 10.28
N VAL A 198 -24.35 -19.06 10.73
CA VAL A 198 -24.97 -18.03 9.88
C VAL A 198 -24.15 -16.75 10.03
N GLN A 199 -23.63 -16.24 8.92
CA GLN A 199 -22.78 -15.06 8.87
C GLN A 199 -23.37 -14.00 7.94
N VAL A 200 -23.12 -12.72 8.27
CA VAL A 200 -23.59 -11.57 7.52
C VAL A 200 -22.41 -10.70 7.15
N GLY A 201 -22.11 -10.65 5.86
CA GLY A 201 -21.06 -9.82 5.32
C GLY A 201 -19.64 -10.22 5.74
N ALA A 202 -18.69 -9.57 5.12
CA ALA A 202 -17.27 -9.63 5.46
C ALA A 202 -16.71 -8.20 5.34
N PHE A 203 -16.10 -7.68 6.39
CA PHE A 203 -15.72 -6.28 6.52
C PHE A 203 -14.22 -6.16 6.77
N GLN A 204 -13.53 -5.35 6.00
CA GLN A 204 -12.11 -5.05 6.22
C GLN A 204 -11.89 -4.11 7.42
N GLN A 205 -12.91 -3.30 7.75
CA GLN A 205 -12.86 -2.38 8.88
C GLN A 205 -13.75 -2.89 10.02
N ILE A 206 -13.17 -3.00 11.21
CA ILE A 206 -13.88 -3.48 12.40
C ILE A 206 -15.13 -2.65 12.72
N ASN A 207 -15.08 -1.33 12.51
CA ASN A 207 -16.22 -0.44 12.78
C ASN A 207 -17.44 -0.78 11.92
N ASN A 208 -17.23 -1.18 10.67
CA ASN A 208 -18.30 -1.60 9.77
C ASN A 208 -18.91 -2.94 10.22
N ALA A 209 -18.09 -3.86 10.73
CA ALA A 209 -18.56 -5.11 11.32
C ALA A 209 -19.38 -4.85 12.59
N ILE A 210 -18.92 -3.99 13.49
CA ILE A 210 -19.64 -3.60 14.71
C ILE A 210 -21.00 -2.96 14.37
N GLN A 211 -21.04 -2.08 13.39
CA GLN A 211 -22.29 -1.45 12.95
C GLN A 211 -23.26 -2.49 12.35
N MET A 212 -22.76 -3.46 11.59
CA MET A 212 -23.58 -4.57 11.07
C MET A 212 -24.09 -5.47 12.19
N GLU A 213 -23.25 -5.80 13.18
CA GLU A 213 -23.65 -6.57 14.36
C GLU A 213 -24.79 -5.88 15.11
N GLN A 214 -24.67 -4.57 15.37
CA GLN A 214 -25.71 -3.77 16.02
C GLN A 214 -27.02 -3.76 15.21
N ASN A 215 -26.93 -3.69 13.90
CA ASN A 215 -28.09 -3.72 13.01
C ASN A 215 -28.77 -5.10 13.02
N CYS A 216 -28.01 -6.19 13.00
CA CYS A 216 -28.52 -7.56 13.09
C CYS A 216 -29.00 -7.91 14.51
N GLY A 217 -28.31 -7.44 15.56
CA GLY A 217 -28.64 -7.71 16.97
C GLY A 217 -29.93 -7.05 17.46
N ARG A 218 -30.37 -5.97 16.83
CA ARG A 218 -31.69 -5.34 17.10
C ARG A 218 -32.87 -6.19 16.61
N MET A 219 -32.61 -7.31 15.95
CA MET A 219 -33.66 -8.19 15.40
C MET A 219 -34.16 -9.26 16.36
N GLY A 220 -33.96 -9.05 17.65
CA GLY A 220 -34.67 -9.79 18.70
C GLY A 220 -34.00 -11.09 19.07
N THR A 221 -33.68 -11.21 20.34
CA THR A 221 -33.65 -12.47 21.07
C THR A 221 -34.90 -13.29 20.73
N VAL A 222 -34.77 -14.20 19.81
CA VAL A 222 -35.74 -15.31 19.76
C VAL A 222 -35.34 -16.22 20.92
N ARG A 223 -36.11 -16.17 21.98
CA ARG A 223 -36.10 -17.13 23.07
C ARG A 223 -36.38 -18.54 22.54
#